data_18a2805ee4066380c4608ab6c8ae4db2
#
_entry.id   18a2805ee4066380c4608ab6c8ae4db2
#
_cell.length_a   1.000
_cell.length_b   1.000
_cell.length_c   1.000
_cell.angle_alpha   90.00
_cell.angle_beta   90.00
_cell.angle_gamma   90.00
#
_symmetry.space_group_name_H-M   'P 1'
#
loop_
_entity.id
_entity.type
_entity.pdbx_description
1 polymer ?
#
loop_
_entity_poly.entity_id
_entity_poly.type
_entity_poly.pdbx_seq_one_letter_code
_entity_poly.pdbx_strand_id
1 'polypeptide(L)'
;MVRQVKGVLFLDYVRMVRRHKGVDWSQHLAPEDLTYLSTIIDTNAWYPMATFERLGNAILRFVAKDDLRLVRLWGRFSADQLRAEQPRLVAGGDPVETLNRFRVLRSTYFDFDALEVLMLHDGGAEIAIAYYMGKLAEEAASFQTMGFFERQLELAGAKSIDARFRLRSWAGDPRTVLVLTWE
;
A
#
# COMPACT_ATOMS: atom_id res chain seq x y z
N MET A 1 -8.08 20.45 -2.40
CA MET A 1 -8.89 19.28 -1.99
C MET A 1 -8.02 18.43 -1.08
N VAL A 2 -8.51 17.94 0.06
CA VAL A 2 -7.75 17.09 0.97
C VAL A 2 -7.76 15.68 0.39
N ARG A 3 -6.59 15.07 0.16
CA ARG A 3 -6.47 13.70 -0.34
C ARG A 3 -6.98 12.70 0.67
N GLN A 4 -7.66 11.66 0.21
CA GLN A 4 -8.30 10.67 1.06
C GLN A 4 -7.99 9.24 0.61
N VAL A 5 -7.99 8.34 1.59
CA VAL A 5 -7.85 6.90 1.42
C VAL A 5 -9.13 6.18 1.86
N LYS A 6 -9.45 5.08 1.22
CA LYS A 6 -10.63 4.28 1.54
C LYS A 6 -10.48 3.60 2.90
N GLY A 7 -11.59 3.52 3.63
CA GLY A 7 -11.62 2.96 4.98
C GLY A 7 -11.14 1.52 5.09
N VAL A 8 -11.26 0.71 4.04
CA VAL A 8 -10.72 -0.66 4.03
C VAL A 8 -9.19 -0.67 4.24
N LEU A 9 -8.45 0.25 3.61
CA LEU A 9 -7.01 0.38 3.82
C LEU A 9 -6.68 1.07 5.15
N PHE A 10 -7.45 2.11 5.49
CA PHE A 10 -7.28 2.85 6.73
C PHE A 10 -7.47 1.97 7.97
N LEU A 11 -8.45 1.07 7.94
CA LEU A 11 -8.76 0.14 9.04
C LEU A 11 -7.58 -0.78 9.36
N ASP A 12 -6.80 -1.23 8.36
CA ASP A 12 -5.66 -2.11 8.59
C ASP A 12 -4.58 -1.42 9.43
N TYR A 13 -4.30 -0.15 9.17
CA TYR A 13 -3.37 0.64 9.96
C TYR A 13 -3.88 0.87 11.39
N VAL A 14 -5.16 1.23 11.53
CA VAL A 14 -5.80 1.39 12.85
C VAL A 14 -5.74 0.09 13.64
N ARG A 15 -5.99 -1.07 13.01
CA ARG A 15 -5.89 -2.38 13.66
C ARG A 15 -4.47 -2.71 14.12
N MET A 16 -3.45 -2.40 13.32
CA MET A 16 -2.05 -2.60 13.70
C MET A 16 -1.69 -1.79 14.94
N VAL A 17 -2.04 -0.51 14.97
CA VAL A 17 -1.81 0.38 16.11
C VAL A 17 -2.54 -0.15 17.36
N ARG A 18 -3.82 -0.47 17.26
CA ARG A 18 -4.62 -1.01 18.38
C ARG A 18 -4.07 -2.30 18.99
N ARG A 19 -3.46 -3.17 18.17
CA ARG A 19 -2.88 -4.44 18.63
C ARG A 19 -1.57 -4.25 19.39
N HIS A 20 -0.85 -3.17 19.15
CA HIS A 20 0.42 -2.85 19.81
C HIS A 20 0.23 -2.12 21.14
N LYS A 21 -0.23 -2.85 22.15
CA LYS A 21 -0.56 -2.31 23.49
C LYS A 21 0.65 -1.88 24.31
N GLY A 22 1.87 -2.27 23.92
CA GLY A 22 3.10 -1.89 24.60
C GLY A 22 3.62 -0.49 24.29
N VAL A 23 2.94 0.26 23.42
CA VAL A 23 3.28 1.64 23.04
C VAL A 23 2.21 2.59 23.56
N ASP A 24 2.64 3.65 24.24
CA ASP A 24 1.75 4.76 24.59
C ASP A 24 1.57 5.68 23.37
N TRP A 25 0.55 5.39 22.57
CA TRP A 25 0.27 6.10 21.34
C TRP A 25 -0.07 7.58 21.53
N SER A 26 -0.47 8.00 22.74
CA SER A 26 -0.76 9.41 23.03
C SER A 26 0.49 10.31 22.96
N GLN A 27 1.68 9.71 23.06
CA GLN A 27 2.96 10.42 22.93
C GLN A 27 3.46 10.48 21.48
N HIS A 28 2.83 9.77 20.55
CA HIS A 28 3.35 9.58 19.20
C HIS A 28 2.36 9.93 18.08
N LEU A 29 1.09 10.06 18.40
CA LEU A 29 0.01 10.41 17.47
C LEU A 29 -0.65 11.72 17.88
N ALA A 30 -1.14 12.45 16.89
CA ALA A 30 -1.90 13.67 17.16
C ALA A 30 -3.26 13.35 17.83
N PRO A 31 -3.83 14.26 18.64
CA PRO A 31 -5.11 14.03 19.29
C PRO A 31 -6.23 13.62 18.35
N GLU A 32 -6.29 14.22 17.16
CA GLU A 32 -7.25 13.87 16.12
C GLU A 32 -7.07 12.43 15.59
N ASP A 33 -5.83 11.89 15.55
CA ASP A 33 -5.56 10.53 15.12
C ASP A 33 -5.97 9.50 16.18
N LEU A 34 -5.81 9.85 17.47
CA LEU A 34 -6.19 8.99 18.58
C LEU A 34 -7.69 8.68 18.60
N THR A 35 -8.53 9.57 18.09
CA THR A 35 -9.98 9.33 17.98
C THR A 35 -10.30 8.12 17.16
N TYR A 36 -9.53 7.84 16.09
CA TYR A 36 -9.72 6.67 15.26
C TYR A 36 -9.34 5.36 15.95
N LEU A 37 -8.55 5.41 17.02
CA LEU A 37 -8.22 4.22 17.81
C LEU A 37 -9.36 3.75 18.71
N SER A 38 -10.34 4.61 19.01
CA SER A 38 -11.50 4.31 19.86
C SER A 38 -12.83 4.24 19.11
N THR A 39 -12.85 4.58 17.81
CA THR A 39 -14.07 4.61 16.98
C THR A 39 -14.12 3.44 16.01
N ILE A 40 -15.33 3.05 15.59
CA ILE A 40 -15.53 2.09 14.52
C ILE A 40 -15.15 2.75 13.19
N ILE A 41 -14.28 2.10 12.43
CA ILE A 41 -13.89 2.54 11.09
C ILE A 41 -14.85 1.90 10.07
N ASP A 42 -15.57 2.75 9.35
CA ASP A 42 -16.39 2.33 8.21
C ASP A 42 -15.49 2.07 7.00
N THR A 43 -15.44 0.82 6.53
CA THR A 43 -14.62 0.43 5.39
C THR A 43 -15.02 1.10 4.07
N ASN A 44 -16.25 1.62 3.98
CA ASN A 44 -16.77 2.32 2.81
C ASN A 44 -16.63 3.84 2.87
N ALA A 45 -16.23 4.41 4.01
CA ALA A 45 -15.97 5.83 4.16
C ALA A 45 -14.58 6.23 3.63
N TRP A 46 -14.37 7.53 3.50
CA TRP A 46 -13.09 8.14 3.13
C TRP A 46 -12.42 8.77 4.34
N TYR A 47 -11.09 8.60 4.47
CA TYR A 47 -10.29 9.08 5.59
C TYR A 47 -9.11 9.92 5.12
N PRO A 48 -8.65 10.93 5.92
CA PRO A 48 -7.58 11.81 5.51
C PRO A 48 -6.26 11.08 5.28
N MET A 49 -5.60 11.33 4.14
CA MET A 49 -4.25 10.81 3.88
C MET A 49 -3.22 11.29 4.90
N ALA A 50 -3.36 12.50 5.46
CA ALA A 50 -2.46 13.00 6.50
C ALA A 50 -2.49 12.13 7.77
N THR A 51 -3.67 11.69 8.21
CA THR A 51 -3.80 10.72 9.32
C THR A 51 -3.21 9.36 8.94
N PHE A 52 -3.51 8.87 7.72
CA PHE A 52 -2.96 7.61 7.22
C PHE A 52 -1.42 7.62 7.21
N GLU A 53 -0.81 8.73 6.78
CA GLU A 53 0.65 8.94 6.83
C GLU A 53 1.19 8.88 8.26
N ARG A 54 0.59 9.60 9.20
CA ARG A 54 1.05 9.63 10.61
C ARG A 54 0.93 8.24 11.25
N LEU A 55 -0.16 7.52 11.03
CA LEU A 55 -0.31 6.12 11.45
C LEU A 55 0.76 5.23 10.82
N GLY A 56 1.02 5.38 9.52
CA GLY A 56 2.05 4.63 8.80
C GLY A 56 3.45 4.87 9.37
N ASN A 57 3.82 6.12 9.64
CA ASN A 57 5.10 6.47 10.27
C ASN A 57 5.23 5.87 11.68
N ALA A 58 4.17 5.91 12.46
CA ALA A 58 4.15 5.32 13.80
C ALA A 58 4.30 3.78 13.73
N ILE A 59 3.61 3.13 12.80
CA ILE A 59 3.74 1.69 12.55
C ILE A 59 5.16 1.35 12.11
N LEU A 60 5.73 2.08 11.15
CA LEU A 60 7.10 1.86 10.69
C LEU A 60 8.08 1.89 11.86
N ARG A 61 8.00 2.93 12.68
CA ARG A 61 8.95 3.14 13.78
C ARG A 61 8.76 2.15 14.92
N PHE A 62 7.54 1.96 15.42
CA PHE A 62 7.30 1.22 16.66
C PHE A 62 6.94 -0.26 16.44
N VAL A 63 6.39 -0.61 15.29
CA VAL A 63 5.98 -1.99 14.95
C VAL A 63 7.03 -2.66 14.07
N ALA A 64 7.41 -2.03 12.96
CA ALA A 64 8.42 -2.56 12.04
C ALA A 64 9.86 -2.27 12.49
N LYS A 65 10.08 -1.35 13.45
CA LYS A 65 11.42 -0.94 13.90
C LYS A 65 12.30 -0.48 12.73
N ASP A 66 11.72 0.30 11.83
CA ASP A 66 12.32 0.83 10.61
C ASP A 66 12.80 -0.27 9.61
N ASP A 67 12.31 -1.51 9.76
CA ASP A 67 12.62 -2.60 8.82
C ASP A 67 11.66 -2.62 7.62
N LEU A 68 12.10 -2.10 6.49
CA LEU A 68 11.33 -2.06 5.25
C LEU A 68 11.01 -3.46 4.68
N ARG A 69 11.75 -4.50 5.06
CA ARG A 69 11.45 -5.89 4.68
C ARG A 69 10.14 -6.35 5.32
N LEU A 70 9.88 -5.95 6.57
CA LEU A 70 8.61 -6.22 7.23
C LEU A 70 7.46 -5.45 6.57
N VAL A 71 7.70 -4.19 6.18
CA VAL A 71 6.70 -3.38 5.46
C VAL A 71 6.34 -4.03 4.11
N ARG A 72 7.34 -4.51 3.36
CA ARG A 72 7.11 -5.28 2.11
C ARG A 72 6.31 -6.56 2.36
N LEU A 73 6.60 -7.28 3.44
CA LEU A 73 5.84 -8.47 3.83
C LEU A 73 4.38 -8.13 4.15
N TRP A 74 4.10 -7.00 4.79
CA TRP A 74 2.72 -6.54 5.02
C TRP A 74 1.99 -6.24 3.73
N GLY A 75 2.67 -5.68 2.73
CA GLY A 75 2.09 -5.50 1.40
C GLY A 75 1.61 -6.83 0.81
N ARG A 76 2.40 -7.89 0.94
CA ARG A 76 2.01 -9.24 0.50
C ARG A 76 0.79 -9.75 1.25
N PHE A 77 0.74 -9.56 2.57
CA PHE A 77 -0.42 -9.92 3.38
C PHE A 77 -1.68 -9.14 3.00
N SER A 78 -1.55 -7.84 2.71
CA SER A 78 -2.66 -7.00 2.22
C SER A 78 -3.22 -7.52 0.88
N ALA A 79 -2.37 -8.06 0.01
CA ALA A 79 -2.80 -8.68 -1.24
C ALA A 79 -3.62 -9.96 -1.02
N ASP A 80 -3.22 -10.80 -0.05
CA ASP A 80 -4.00 -11.99 0.33
C ASP A 80 -5.37 -11.62 0.91
N GLN A 81 -5.43 -10.58 1.74
CA GLN A 81 -6.69 -10.07 2.30
C GLN A 81 -7.61 -9.52 1.20
N LEU A 82 -7.06 -8.70 0.30
CA LEU A 82 -7.84 -8.13 -0.79
C LEU A 82 -8.40 -9.22 -1.71
N ARG A 83 -7.61 -10.27 -1.99
CA ARG A 83 -8.09 -11.44 -2.75
C ARG A 83 -9.26 -12.13 -2.04
N ALA A 84 -9.20 -12.27 -0.72
CA ALA A 84 -10.29 -12.89 0.04
C ALA A 84 -11.60 -12.08 -0.05
N GLU A 85 -11.50 -10.76 -0.04
CA GLU A 85 -12.64 -9.84 -0.15
C GLU A 85 -13.13 -9.68 -1.60
N GLN A 86 -12.20 -9.69 -2.56
CA GLN A 86 -12.46 -9.49 -4.00
C GLN A 86 -11.79 -10.59 -4.86
N PRO A 87 -12.31 -11.83 -4.84
CA PRO A 87 -11.67 -12.96 -5.55
C PRO A 87 -11.50 -12.73 -7.06
N ARG A 88 -12.35 -11.89 -7.65
CA ARG A 88 -12.31 -11.57 -9.07
C ARG A 88 -11.17 -10.63 -9.47
N LEU A 89 -10.48 -10.03 -8.51
CA LEU A 89 -9.33 -9.16 -8.79
C LEU A 89 -8.17 -9.95 -9.40
N VAL A 90 -7.98 -11.19 -8.96
CA VAL A 90 -6.92 -12.06 -9.48
C VAL A 90 -7.46 -12.93 -10.62
N ALA A 91 -6.85 -12.81 -11.79
CA ALA A 91 -7.08 -13.71 -12.92
C ALA A 91 -6.08 -14.88 -12.82
N GLY A 92 -6.56 -16.06 -12.43
CA GLY A 92 -5.71 -17.25 -12.29
C GLY A 92 -5.06 -17.63 -13.64
N GLY A 93 -3.74 -17.72 -13.67
CA GLY A 93 -2.95 -17.99 -14.87
C GLY A 93 -2.74 -16.78 -15.79
N ASP A 94 -3.18 -15.59 -15.40
CA ASP A 94 -3.03 -14.37 -16.21
C ASP A 94 -2.60 -13.15 -15.37
N PRO A 95 -1.27 -12.95 -15.18
CA PRO A 95 -0.71 -11.81 -14.49
C PRO A 95 -1.06 -10.46 -15.13
N VAL A 96 -1.08 -10.38 -16.46
CA VAL A 96 -1.39 -9.16 -17.22
C VAL A 96 -2.84 -8.74 -16.98
N GLU A 97 -3.77 -9.67 -17.08
CA GLU A 97 -5.18 -9.39 -16.78
C GLU A 97 -5.40 -9.02 -15.32
N THR A 98 -4.65 -9.62 -14.39
CA THR A 98 -4.69 -9.24 -12.96
C THR A 98 -4.32 -7.77 -12.76
N LEU A 99 -3.24 -7.30 -13.37
CA LEU A 99 -2.84 -5.89 -13.32
C LEU A 99 -3.82 -4.97 -14.05
N ASN A 100 -4.43 -5.41 -15.14
CA ASN A 100 -5.50 -4.66 -15.81
C ASN A 100 -6.72 -4.47 -14.92
N ARG A 101 -7.16 -5.49 -14.20
CA ARG A 101 -8.26 -5.40 -13.23
C ARG A 101 -7.91 -4.43 -12.09
N PHE A 102 -6.69 -4.51 -11.57
CA PHE A 102 -6.22 -3.56 -10.57
C PHE A 102 -6.24 -2.11 -11.10
N ARG A 103 -5.80 -1.88 -12.34
CA ARG A 103 -5.82 -0.56 -12.98
C ARG A 103 -7.22 0.08 -12.98
N VAL A 104 -8.26 -0.72 -13.14
CA VAL A 104 -9.66 -0.26 -13.08
C VAL A 104 -10.08 0.04 -11.64
N LEU A 105 -9.68 -0.82 -10.68
CA LEU A 105 -10.13 -0.74 -9.29
C LEU A 105 -9.36 0.27 -8.43
N ARG A 106 -8.16 0.73 -8.87
CA ARG A 106 -7.31 1.61 -8.05
C ARG A 106 -8.01 2.88 -7.53
N SER A 107 -8.91 3.46 -8.33
CA SER A 107 -9.69 4.66 -7.97
C SER A 107 -10.71 4.40 -6.85
N THR A 108 -10.96 3.14 -6.49
CA THR A 108 -11.82 2.80 -5.35
C THR A 108 -11.10 2.91 -4.01
N TYR A 109 -9.76 3.01 -4.00
CA TYR A 109 -8.94 3.04 -2.79
C TYR A 109 -8.39 4.42 -2.45
N PHE A 110 -8.19 5.27 -3.46
CA PHE A 110 -7.69 6.64 -3.31
C PHE A 110 -8.54 7.59 -4.14
N ASP A 111 -8.83 8.78 -3.61
CA ASP A 111 -9.58 9.83 -4.33
C ASP A 111 -8.68 10.67 -5.24
N PHE A 112 -7.44 10.22 -5.45
CA PHE A 112 -6.42 10.82 -6.30
C PHE A 112 -5.59 9.73 -7.00
N ASP A 113 -4.78 10.10 -7.99
CA ASP A 113 -3.93 9.16 -8.75
C ASP A 113 -2.68 8.76 -7.94
N ALA A 114 -2.88 7.87 -6.95
CA ALA A 114 -1.80 7.33 -6.12
C ALA A 114 -0.95 6.30 -6.87
N LEU A 115 -1.56 5.54 -7.78
CA LEU A 115 -0.96 4.44 -8.53
C LEU A 115 -1.36 4.52 -9.99
N GLU A 116 -0.39 4.45 -10.90
CA GLU A 116 -0.61 4.48 -12.35
C GLU A 116 0.20 3.38 -13.03
N VAL A 117 -0.45 2.50 -13.79
CA VAL A 117 0.22 1.51 -14.64
C VAL A 117 0.71 2.22 -15.91
N LEU A 118 2.02 2.49 -15.98
CA LEU A 118 2.65 3.22 -17.09
C LEU A 118 2.86 2.30 -18.30
N MET A 119 3.26 1.06 -18.04
CA MET A 119 3.54 0.05 -19.04
C MET A 119 3.09 -1.32 -18.54
N LEU A 120 2.53 -2.12 -19.43
CA LEU A 120 2.10 -3.48 -19.14
C LEU A 120 2.21 -4.32 -20.40
N HIS A 121 2.94 -5.44 -20.31
CA HIS A 121 3.11 -6.43 -21.38
C HIS A 121 3.35 -7.81 -20.77
N ASP A 122 3.40 -8.85 -21.60
CA ASP A 122 3.76 -10.19 -21.15
C ASP A 122 5.15 -10.19 -20.50
N GLY A 123 5.19 -10.64 -19.24
CA GLY A 123 6.42 -10.70 -18.45
C GLY A 123 6.90 -9.39 -17.83
N GLY A 124 6.15 -8.28 -17.92
CA GLY A 124 6.60 -7.03 -17.30
C GLY A 124 5.57 -5.93 -17.13
N ALA A 125 5.79 -5.08 -16.12
CA ALA A 125 5.01 -3.88 -15.85
C ALA A 125 5.86 -2.77 -15.24
N GLU A 126 5.47 -1.53 -15.47
CA GLU A 126 5.94 -0.35 -14.76
C GLU A 126 4.77 0.37 -14.10
N ILE A 127 4.93 0.67 -12.81
CA ILE A 127 3.90 1.31 -12.01
C ILE A 127 4.48 2.58 -11.37
N ALA A 128 3.90 3.73 -11.68
CA ALA A 128 4.18 4.96 -10.95
C ALA A 128 3.45 4.96 -9.62
N ILE A 129 4.14 5.41 -8.57
CA ILE A 129 3.64 5.51 -7.21
C ILE A 129 3.79 6.97 -6.76
N ALA A 130 2.71 7.57 -6.28
CA ALA A 130 2.70 8.95 -5.78
C ALA A 130 1.65 9.13 -4.69
N TYR A 131 2.01 8.79 -3.46
CA TYR A 131 1.12 9.01 -2.31
C TYR A 131 1.14 10.44 -1.81
N TYR A 132 2.16 11.22 -2.25
CA TYR A 132 2.37 12.62 -1.87
C TYR A 132 2.52 12.82 -0.36
N MET A 133 3.22 11.91 0.28
CA MET A 133 3.58 11.93 1.69
C MET A 133 5.00 12.44 1.90
N GLY A 134 5.43 12.61 3.15
CA GLY A 134 6.82 12.88 3.49
C GLY A 134 7.75 11.73 3.08
N LYS A 135 9.04 12.00 2.87
CA LYS A 135 10.03 11.05 2.34
C LYS A 135 9.99 9.66 3.00
N LEU A 136 9.94 9.63 4.34
CA LEU A 136 9.94 8.38 5.09
C LEU A 136 8.68 7.55 4.83
N ALA A 137 7.50 8.21 4.86
CA ALA A 137 6.22 7.56 4.60
C ALA A 137 6.09 7.10 3.15
N GLU A 138 6.57 7.93 2.20
CA GLU A 138 6.57 7.59 0.77
C GLU A 138 7.43 6.37 0.48
N GLU A 139 8.62 6.27 1.09
CA GLU A 139 9.48 5.10 0.99
C GLU A 139 8.78 3.85 1.54
N ALA A 140 8.28 3.91 2.78
CA ALA A 140 7.62 2.78 3.41
C ALA A 140 6.38 2.31 2.63
N ALA A 141 5.51 3.24 2.20
CA ALA A 141 4.34 2.92 1.40
C ALA A 141 4.71 2.33 0.03
N SER A 142 5.81 2.78 -0.57
CA SER A 142 6.31 2.20 -1.83
C SER A 142 6.80 0.76 -1.66
N PHE A 143 7.49 0.44 -0.56
CA PHE A 143 7.87 -0.95 -0.25
C PHE A 143 6.67 -1.83 0.07
N GLN A 144 5.65 -1.31 0.75
CA GLN A 144 4.40 -2.02 0.96
C GLN A 144 3.71 -2.32 -0.38
N THR A 145 3.65 -1.35 -1.28
CA THR A 145 3.09 -1.49 -2.63
C THR A 145 3.87 -2.50 -3.46
N MET A 146 5.20 -2.52 -3.37
CA MET A 146 6.04 -3.53 -4.02
C MET A 146 5.62 -4.94 -3.57
N GLY A 147 5.55 -5.19 -2.28
CA GLY A 147 5.13 -6.48 -1.74
C GLY A 147 3.71 -6.87 -2.16
N PHE A 148 2.80 -5.90 -2.21
CA PHE A 148 1.43 -6.10 -2.68
C PHE A 148 1.40 -6.61 -4.13
N PHE A 149 2.09 -5.96 -5.05
CA PHE A 149 2.10 -6.37 -6.46
C PHE A 149 2.84 -7.69 -6.70
N GLU A 150 3.94 -7.94 -6.01
CA GLU A 150 4.61 -9.25 -6.06
C GLU A 150 3.63 -10.37 -5.72
N ARG A 151 2.88 -10.20 -4.64
CA ARG A 151 1.92 -11.22 -4.21
C ARG A 151 0.75 -11.36 -5.17
N GLN A 152 0.25 -10.26 -5.73
CA GLN A 152 -0.79 -10.30 -6.77
C GLN A 152 -0.34 -11.11 -8.00
N LEU A 153 0.89 -10.90 -8.45
CA LEU A 153 1.47 -11.64 -9.58
C LEU A 153 1.63 -13.12 -9.26
N GLU A 154 2.14 -13.47 -8.06
CA GLU A 154 2.23 -14.88 -7.63
C GLU A 154 0.85 -15.55 -7.61
N LEU A 155 -0.16 -14.88 -7.05
CA LEU A 155 -1.53 -15.37 -7.00
C LEU A 155 -2.14 -15.56 -8.40
N ALA A 156 -1.67 -14.78 -9.38
CA ALA A 156 -2.02 -14.90 -10.78
C ALA A 156 -1.23 -16.00 -11.52
N GLY A 157 -0.26 -16.64 -10.86
CA GLY A 157 0.52 -17.74 -11.43
C GLY A 157 1.87 -17.36 -12.02
N ALA A 158 2.29 -16.09 -11.91
CA ALA A 158 3.64 -15.64 -12.31
C ALA A 158 4.73 -16.32 -11.49
N LYS A 159 5.87 -16.57 -12.13
CA LYS A 159 7.08 -17.16 -11.52
C LYS A 159 8.26 -16.22 -11.71
N SER A 160 9.36 -16.50 -11.00
CA SER A 160 10.63 -15.76 -11.12
C SER A 160 10.44 -14.24 -11.06
N ILE A 161 9.58 -13.77 -10.14
CA ILE A 161 9.22 -12.35 -10.05
C ILE A 161 10.41 -11.55 -9.53
N ASP A 162 10.87 -10.55 -10.29
CA ASP A 162 11.78 -9.50 -9.86
C ASP A 162 11.04 -8.18 -9.72
N ALA A 163 11.23 -7.52 -8.57
CA ALA A 163 10.61 -6.24 -8.27
C ALA A 163 11.67 -5.25 -7.78
N ARG A 164 11.79 -4.11 -8.46
CA ARG A 164 12.78 -3.08 -8.14
C ARG A 164 12.26 -1.68 -8.45
N PHE A 165 12.78 -0.70 -7.72
CA PHE A 165 12.53 0.70 -8.03
C PHE A 165 13.55 1.21 -9.06
N ARG A 166 13.05 1.70 -10.20
CA ARG A 166 13.85 2.41 -11.19
C ARG A 166 14.06 3.89 -10.80
N LEU A 167 13.03 4.52 -10.27
CA LEU A 167 13.04 5.88 -9.74
C LEU A 167 12.48 5.87 -8.30
N ARG A 168 13.00 6.75 -7.44
CA ARG A 168 12.67 6.82 -6.02
C ARG A 168 12.51 8.27 -5.58
N SER A 169 11.26 8.74 -5.41
CA SER A 169 10.96 10.13 -5.03
C SER A 169 11.57 10.50 -3.68
N TRP A 170 11.64 9.58 -2.73
CA TRP A 170 12.30 9.81 -1.43
C TRP A 170 13.81 9.99 -1.54
N ALA A 171 14.43 9.53 -2.62
CA ALA A 171 15.86 9.73 -2.91
C ALA A 171 16.14 10.96 -3.79
N GLY A 172 15.10 11.71 -4.19
CA GLY A 172 15.23 12.93 -4.98
C GLY A 172 14.83 12.82 -6.44
N ASP A 173 14.38 11.63 -6.89
CA ASP A 173 13.82 11.48 -8.24
C ASP A 173 12.47 12.21 -8.34
N PRO A 174 12.03 12.62 -9.55
CA PRO A 174 10.78 13.37 -9.74
C PRO A 174 9.51 12.57 -9.38
N ARG A 175 9.60 11.24 -9.38
CA ARG A 175 8.53 10.31 -8.98
C ARG A 175 9.11 8.95 -8.62
N THR A 176 8.31 8.10 -8.00
CA THR A 176 8.67 6.70 -7.80
C THR A 176 8.16 5.85 -8.96
N VAL A 177 9.00 4.96 -9.49
CA VAL A 177 8.61 3.97 -10.52
C VAL A 177 9.06 2.59 -10.06
N LEU A 178 8.10 1.73 -9.81
CA LEU A 178 8.27 0.31 -9.56
C LEU A 178 8.29 -0.45 -10.90
N VAL A 179 9.32 -1.26 -11.11
CA VAL A 179 9.45 -2.17 -12.25
C VAL A 179 9.25 -3.58 -11.75
N LEU A 180 8.38 -4.31 -12.42
CA LEU A 180 8.07 -5.72 -12.17
C LEU A 180 8.39 -6.53 -13.42
N THR A 181 9.09 -7.64 -13.27
CA THR A 181 9.28 -8.62 -14.33
C THR A 181 8.97 -10.03 -13.82
N TRP A 182 8.48 -10.91 -14.67
CA TRP A 182 8.10 -12.29 -14.31
C TRP A 182 8.15 -13.24 -15.52
N GLU A 183 8.06 -14.54 -15.22
CA GLU A 183 7.89 -15.64 -16.18
C GLU A 183 6.52 -16.29 -16.03
#